data_6c2b16efbf1dc97c84387803ef4b52df
#
_entry.id   6c2b16efbf1dc97c84387803ef4b52df
#
_cell.length_a   1.000
_cell.length_b   1.000
_cell.length_c   1.000
_cell.angle_alpha   90.00
_cell.angle_beta   90.00
_cell.angle_gamma   90.00
#
_symmetry.space_group_name_H-M   'P 1'
#
loop_
_entity.id
_entity.type
_entity.pdbx_description
1 polymer ?
#
loop_
_entity_poly.entity_id
_entity_poly.type
_entity_poly.pdbx_seq_one_letter_code
_entity_poly.pdbx_strand_id
1 'polypeptide(L)'
;EYDSAKAFERAGANTIVKVFKNMSATDIRDSVDVFAKAIDQAQIIMFPGGFSAGDEPEGSAKFFATAFRNAKIKESVEKLLNERDGLCLGICNGFQALIKLGLVPYGEITPQQPDSPTLTTNNIGRHISKVAYTKVVSNKSPWLAGAVPGEVYAIPISHGEGRFVASDEWIKKLFAAGCVATQY
;
A
#
# COMPACT_ATOMS: atom_id res chain seq x y z
N GLU A 1 -5.85 -4.91 -11.53
CA GLU A 1 -6.84 -3.84 -11.27
C GLU A 1 -8.29 -4.36 -11.30
N TYR A 2 -8.65 -5.22 -12.27
CA TYR A 2 -10.03 -5.69 -12.43
C TYR A 2 -10.58 -6.35 -11.16
N ASP A 3 -9.87 -7.31 -10.59
CA ASP A 3 -10.31 -8.02 -9.38
C ASP A 3 -10.42 -7.09 -8.16
N SER A 4 -9.51 -6.12 -8.06
CA SER A 4 -9.57 -5.09 -7.01
C SER A 4 -10.82 -4.22 -7.16
N ALA A 5 -11.09 -3.72 -8.37
CA ALA A 5 -12.29 -2.93 -8.64
C ALA A 5 -13.56 -3.73 -8.30
N LYS A 6 -13.63 -4.99 -8.74
CA LYS A 6 -14.78 -5.87 -8.44
C LYS A 6 -14.95 -6.15 -6.94
N ALA A 7 -13.88 -6.24 -6.17
CA ALA A 7 -13.97 -6.42 -4.73
C ALA A 7 -14.61 -5.20 -4.05
N PHE A 8 -14.19 -3.99 -4.44
CA PHE A 8 -14.78 -2.75 -3.94
C PHE A 8 -16.24 -2.57 -4.38
N GLU A 9 -16.59 -2.89 -5.63
CA GLU A 9 -17.96 -2.84 -6.13
C GLU A 9 -18.88 -3.79 -5.36
N ARG A 10 -18.40 -5.01 -5.06
CA ARG A 10 -19.16 -5.98 -4.23
C ARG A 10 -19.37 -5.47 -2.79
N ALA A 11 -18.47 -4.64 -2.31
CA ALA A 11 -18.62 -3.96 -1.02
C ALA A 11 -19.50 -2.69 -1.08
N GLY A 12 -20.05 -2.36 -2.25
CA GLY A 12 -20.93 -1.22 -2.44
C GLY A 12 -20.25 0.09 -2.82
N ALA A 13 -18.97 0.07 -3.17
CA ALA A 13 -18.24 1.25 -3.62
C ALA A 13 -18.42 1.51 -5.12
N ASN A 14 -18.30 2.78 -5.51
CA ASN A 14 -18.14 3.18 -6.91
C ASN A 14 -16.63 3.26 -7.23
N THR A 15 -16.18 2.46 -8.18
CA THR A 15 -14.76 2.39 -8.52
C THR A 15 -14.40 3.27 -9.71
N ILE A 16 -13.25 3.93 -9.62
CA ILE A 16 -12.65 4.71 -10.70
C ILE A 16 -11.25 4.19 -10.94
N VAL A 17 -11.02 3.52 -12.06
CA VAL A 17 -9.69 3.05 -12.45
C VAL A 17 -9.01 4.14 -13.28
N LYS A 18 -7.80 4.53 -12.87
CA LYS A 18 -6.95 5.48 -13.60
C LYS A 18 -5.63 4.83 -13.97
N VAL A 19 -5.21 5.07 -15.21
CA VAL A 19 -3.93 4.60 -15.75
C VAL A 19 -2.99 5.80 -15.83
N PHE A 20 -1.80 5.67 -15.25
CA PHE A 20 -0.75 6.67 -15.36
C PHE A 20 0.00 6.47 -16.68
N LYS A 21 -0.08 7.43 -17.58
CA LYS A 21 0.63 7.42 -18.87
C LYS A 21 2.00 8.06 -18.70
N ASN A 22 3.04 7.42 -19.23
CA ASN A 22 4.43 7.87 -19.10
C ASN A 22 5.24 7.81 -20.41
N MET A 23 4.55 7.80 -21.56
CA MET A 23 5.21 7.70 -22.87
C MET A 23 5.85 9.02 -23.32
N SER A 24 5.36 10.16 -22.81
CA SER A 24 5.88 11.48 -23.13
C SER A 24 5.81 12.41 -21.90
N ALA A 25 6.54 13.51 -21.93
CA ALA A 25 6.48 14.53 -20.89
C ALA A 25 5.07 15.14 -20.75
N THR A 26 4.32 15.21 -21.84
CA THR A 26 2.92 15.66 -21.81
C THR A 26 2.02 14.63 -21.13
N ASP A 27 2.15 13.34 -21.49
CA ASP A 27 1.39 12.27 -20.82
C ASP A 27 1.62 12.25 -19.31
N ILE A 28 2.86 12.48 -18.87
CA ILE A 28 3.19 12.54 -17.44
C ILE A 28 2.47 13.72 -16.77
N ARG A 29 2.52 14.92 -17.36
CA ARG A 29 1.81 16.09 -16.79
C ARG A 29 0.30 15.86 -16.72
N ASP A 30 -0.28 15.39 -17.82
CA ASP A 30 -1.72 15.13 -17.90
C ASP A 30 -2.13 14.04 -16.89
N SER A 31 -1.32 12.99 -16.73
CA SER A 31 -1.57 11.94 -15.74
C SER A 31 -1.51 12.47 -14.31
N VAL A 32 -0.54 13.32 -13.98
CA VAL A 32 -0.47 13.97 -12.67
C VAL A 32 -1.75 14.74 -12.37
N ASP A 33 -2.24 15.54 -13.33
CA ASP A 33 -3.46 16.32 -13.17
C ASP A 33 -4.71 15.44 -13.01
N VAL A 34 -4.80 14.38 -13.82
CA VAL A 34 -5.90 13.41 -13.75
C VAL A 34 -5.91 12.68 -12.42
N PHE A 35 -4.74 12.26 -11.93
CA PHE A 35 -4.63 11.55 -10.65
C PHE A 35 -4.95 12.47 -9.48
N ALA A 36 -4.38 13.67 -9.40
CA ALA A 36 -4.68 14.63 -8.34
C ALA A 36 -6.17 14.92 -8.27
N LYS A 37 -6.80 15.25 -9.41
CA LYS A 37 -8.24 15.51 -9.47
C LYS A 37 -9.09 14.30 -9.07
N ALA A 38 -8.70 13.08 -9.44
CA ALA A 38 -9.42 11.86 -9.05
C ALA A 38 -9.30 11.62 -7.53
N ILE A 39 -8.12 11.83 -6.95
CA ILE A 39 -7.87 11.69 -5.50
C ILE A 39 -8.66 12.74 -4.72
N ASP A 40 -8.75 13.98 -5.20
CA ASP A 40 -9.53 15.04 -4.56
C ASP A 40 -11.04 14.71 -4.46
N GLN A 41 -11.55 13.83 -5.31
CA GLN A 41 -12.94 13.38 -5.30
C GLN A 41 -13.15 12.03 -4.61
N ALA A 42 -12.10 11.27 -4.38
CA ALA A 42 -12.17 9.95 -3.81
C ALA A 42 -12.27 9.99 -2.27
N GLN A 43 -12.83 8.93 -1.67
CA GLN A 43 -12.78 8.65 -0.24
C GLN A 43 -11.74 7.58 0.09
N ILE A 44 -11.38 6.77 -0.90
CA ILE A 44 -10.43 5.67 -0.75
C ILE A 44 -9.47 5.69 -1.93
N ILE A 45 -8.17 5.52 -1.65
CA ILE A 45 -7.15 5.20 -2.64
C ILE A 45 -6.77 3.74 -2.49
N MET A 46 -6.73 2.99 -3.60
CA MET A 46 -6.25 1.60 -3.61
C MET A 46 -5.05 1.46 -4.53
N PHE A 47 -3.95 0.99 -3.99
CA PHE A 47 -2.75 0.57 -4.73
C PHE A 47 -2.84 -0.93 -4.98
N PRO A 48 -3.07 -1.37 -6.22
CA PRO A 48 -3.21 -2.78 -6.53
C PRO A 48 -1.87 -3.53 -6.47
N GLY A 49 -1.96 -4.84 -6.36
CA GLY A 49 -0.84 -5.74 -6.57
C GLY A 49 -0.54 -5.94 -8.05
N GLY A 50 0.41 -6.81 -8.32
CA GLY A 50 0.89 -7.18 -9.65
C GLY A 50 2.34 -6.80 -9.85
N PHE A 51 2.82 -6.98 -11.06
CA PHE A 51 4.18 -6.63 -11.45
C PHE A 51 4.14 -5.39 -12.34
N SER A 52 4.83 -4.34 -11.96
CA SER A 52 5.01 -3.16 -12.80
C SER A 52 6.39 -3.14 -13.45
N ALA A 53 6.50 -2.55 -14.63
CA ALA A 53 7.77 -2.41 -15.32
C ALA A 53 8.80 -1.68 -14.42
N GLY A 54 9.99 -2.24 -14.27
CA GLY A 54 11.07 -1.70 -13.44
C GLY A 54 11.02 -2.12 -11.97
N ASP A 55 10.19 -3.11 -11.62
CA ASP A 55 10.13 -3.65 -10.25
C ASP A 55 11.31 -4.61 -9.95
N GLU A 56 12.00 -5.11 -10.95
CA GLU A 56 13.13 -6.04 -10.81
C GLU A 56 14.49 -5.33 -10.99
N PRO A 57 15.53 -5.79 -10.32
CA PRO A 57 15.59 -6.71 -9.18
C PRO A 57 15.35 -6.04 -7.81
N GLU A 58 15.40 -4.72 -7.73
CA GLU A 58 15.28 -3.95 -6.48
C GLU A 58 14.17 -2.91 -6.56
N GLY A 59 13.24 -3.11 -7.45
CA GLY A 59 12.37 -2.06 -7.94
C GLY A 59 10.94 -2.11 -7.53
N SER A 60 10.53 -3.07 -6.70
CA SER A 60 9.13 -3.19 -6.29
C SER A 60 8.49 -1.83 -5.98
N ALA A 61 7.42 -1.53 -6.70
CA ALA A 61 6.68 -0.27 -6.58
C ALA A 61 7.45 1.02 -6.90
N LYS A 62 8.59 0.98 -7.59
CA LYS A 62 9.35 2.20 -7.98
C LYS A 62 8.48 3.20 -8.74
N PHE A 63 7.68 2.72 -9.66
CA PHE A 63 6.82 3.56 -10.47
C PHE A 63 5.79 4.30 -9.62
N PHE A 64 5.06 3.59 -8.76
CA PHE A 64 4.11 4.20 -7.82
C PHE A 64 4.81 5.23 -6.93
N ALA A 65 5.94 4.86 -6.34
CA ALA A 65 6.68 5.75 -5.45
C ALA A 65 7.12 7.02 -6.18
N THR A 66 7.57 6.94 -7.43
CA THR A 66 7.98 8.09 -8.23
C THR A 66 6.78 8.99 -8.57
N ALA A 67 5.69 8.40 -9.05
CA ALA A 67 4.49 9.16 -9.44
C ALA A 67 3.85 9.88 -8.24
N PHE A 68 3.72 9.20 -7.10
CA PHE A 68 3.06 9.74 -5.92
C PHE A 68 3.92 10.71 -5.09
N ARG A 69 5.24 10.79 -5.35
CA ARG A 69 6.10 11.86 -4.82
C ARG A 69 5.97 13.18 -5.59
N ASN A 70 5.28 13.20 -6.72
CA ASN A 70 4.94 14.46 -7.38
C ASN A 70 4.17 15.36 -6.42
N ALA A 71 4.56 16.63 -6.29
CA ALA A 71 4.02 17.56 -5.29
C ALA A 71 2.49 17.66 -5.33
N LYS A 72 1.90 17.69 -6.53
CA LYS A 72 0.45 17.83 -6.71
C LYS A 72 -0.31 16.59 -6.26
N ILE A 73 0.17 15.39 -6.64
CA ILE A 73 -0.44 14.13 -6.18
C ILE A 73 -0.25 13.96 -4.68
N LYS A 74 0.96 14.24 -4.17
CA LYS A 74 1.26 14.20 -2.74
C LYS A 74 0.29 15.05 -1.94
N GLU A 75 0.09 16.30 -2.33
CA GLU A 75 -0.84 17.23 -1.66
C GLU A 75 -2.28 16.66 -1.62
N SER A 76 -2.77 16.12 -2.75
CA SER A 76 -4.10 15.50 -2.80
C SER A 76 -4.22 14.28 -1.88
N VAL A 77 -3.19 13.44 -1.79
CA VAL A 77 -3.14 12.29 -0.87
C VAL A 77 -3.16 12.76 0.58
N GLU A 78 -2.35 13.74 0.94
CA GLU A 78 -2.27 14.28 2.30
C GLU A 78 -3.60 14.92 2.73
N LYS A 79 -4.26 15.67 1.84
CA LYS A 79 -5.61 16.20 2.08
C LYS A 79 -6.64 15.08 2.26
N LEU A 80 -6.58 14.02 1.46
CA LEU A 80 -7.47 12.87 1.61
C LEU A 80 -7.34 12.26 3.00
N LEU A 81 -6.11 12.00 3.45
CA LEU A 81 -5.85 11.27 4.68
C LEU A 81 -6.02 12.12 5.95
N ASN A 82 -5.63 13.41 5.89
CA ASN A 82 -5.53 14.25 7.09
C ASN A 82 -6.71 15.22 7.26
N GLU A 83 -7.38 15.60 6.16
CA GLU A 83 -8.46 16.60 6.21
C GLU A 83 -9.83 16.01 5.91
N ARG A 84 -9.90 14.96 5.09
CA ARG A 84 -11.17 14.36 4.63
C ARG A 84 -11.47 13.00 5.25
N ASP A 85 -10.67 12.55 6.22
CA ASP A 85 -10.82 11.25 6.89
C ASP A 85 -10.89 10.06 5.90
N GLY A 86 -10.15 10.17 4.81
CA GLY A 86 -10.12 9.15 3.77
C GLY A 86 -9.21 7.97 4.11
N LEU A 87 -9.31 6.92 3.32
CA LEU A 87 -8.58 5.69 3.53
C LEU A 87 -7.60 5.38 2.39
N CYS A 88 -6.56 4.65 2.72
CA CYS A 88 -5.61 4.11 1.75
C CYS A 88 -5.43 2.60 1.98
N LEU A 89 -5.43 1.83 0.88
CA LEU A 89 -5.17 0.39 0.91
C LEU A 89 -4.08 0.05 -0.10
N GLY A 90 -3.12 -0.77 0.31
CA GLY A 90 -2.10 -1.33 -0.58
C GLY A 90 -2.04 -2.83 -0.46
N ILE A 91 -2.12 -3.53 -1.58
CA ILE A 91 -2.06 -5.00 -1.64
C ILE A 91 -0.81 -5.42 -2.42
N CYS A 92 0.00 -6.32 -1.85
CA CYS A 92 1.20 -6.88 -2.49
C CYS A 92 2.15 -5.76 -2.95
N ASN A 93 2.36 -5.57 -4.26
CA ASN A 93 3.16 -4.45 -4.80
C ASN A 93 2.62 -3.08 -4.34
N GLY A 94 1.32 -2.93 -4.18
CA GLY A 94 0.72 -1.73 -3.60
C GLY A 94 1.13 -1.50 -2.14
N PHE A 95 1.24 -2.55 -1.33
CA PHE A 95 1.77 -2.42 0.03
C PHE A 95 3.26 -2.03 0.03
N GLN A 96 4.05 -2.57 -0.89
CA GLN A 96 5.43 -2.12 -1.11
C GLN A 96 5.49 -0.63 -1.47
N ALA A 97 4.53 -0.13 -2.27
CA ALA A 97 4.42 1.30 -2.57
C ALA A 97 4.15 2.13 -1.32
N LEU A 98 3.22 1.71 -0.45
CA LEU A 98 2.92 2.41 0.80
C LEU A 98 4.16 2.51 1.71
N ILE A 99 4.94 1.43 1.82
CA ILE A 99 6.19 1.40 2.57
C ILE A 99 7.22 2.38 1.96
N LYS A 100 7.43 2.32 0.64
CA LYS A 100 8.41 3.19 -0.04
C LYS A 100 8.02 4.67 -0.05
N LEU A 101 6.74 4.96 -0.01
CA LEU A 101 6.23 6.32 0.12
C LEU A 101 6.33 6.88 1.54
N GLY A 102 6.47 6.02 2.55
CA GLY A 102 6.40 6.42 3.96
C GLY A 102 4.99 6.43 4.52
N LEU A 103 3.95 6.22 3.70
CA LEU A 103 2.56 6.14 4.17
C LEU A 103 2.39 5.05 5.24
N VAL A 104 3.18 4.00 5.16
CA VAL A 104 3.38 3.01 6.23
C VAL A 104 4.87 3.02 6.57
N PRO A 105 5.26 3.26 7.82
CA PRO A 105 4.45 3.42 9.04
C PRO A 105 4.16 4.88 9.44
N TYR A 106 4.60 5.88 8.67
CA TYR A 106 4.60 7.28 9.12
C TYR A 106 3.24 7.98 8.96
N GLY A 107 2.38 7.51 8.05
CA GLY A 107 1.09 8.13 7.74
C GLY A 107 1.18 9.33 6.77
N GLU A 108 2.37 9.61 6.25
CA GLU A 108 2.64 10.71 5.31
C GLU A 108 3.60 10.30 4.21
N ILE A 109 3.59 11.02 3.08
CA ILE A 109 4.56 10.80 2.01
C ILE A 109 5.87 11.47 2.37
N THR A 110 6.83 10.67 2.84
CA THR A 110 8.15 11.11 3.30
C THR A 110 9.26 10.18 2.77
N PRO A 111 10.49 10.68 2.58
CA PRO A 111 11.62 9.82 2.24
C PRO A 111 11.88 8.78 3.34
N GLN A 112 12.20 7.56 2.91
CA GLN A 112 12.66 6.53 3.85
C GLN A 112 14.00 6.95 4.49
N GLN A 113 14.13 6.65 5.77
CA GLN A 113 15.37 6.80 6.53
C GLN A 113 16.15 5.48 6.50
N PRO A 114 17.43 5.48 6.84
CA PRO A 114 18.24 4.24 6.87
C PRO A 114 17.70 3.14 7.79
N ASP A 115 16.99 3.52 8.83
CA ASP A 115 16.35 2.63 9.82
C ASP A 115 14.86 2.37 9.56
N SER A 116 14.30 2.93 8.48
CA SER A 116 12.88 2.75 8.15
C SER A 116 12.54 1.28 7.94
N PRO A 117 11.38 0.82 8.43
CA PRO A 117 10.84 -0.48 8.06
C PRO A 117 10.74 -0.67 6.56
N THR A 118 11.02 -1.87 6.08
CA THR A 118 10.98 -2.17 4.65
C THR A 118 10.45 -3.57 4.36
N LEU A 119 10.14 -3.84 3.10
CA LEU A 119 9.90 -5.17 2.58
C LEU A 119 11.10 -5.61 1.72
N THR A 120 11.47 -6.88 1.85
CA THR A 120 12.60 -7.44 1.12
C THR A 120 12.31 -8.88 0.69
N THR A 121 13.27 -9.49 0.01
CA THR A 121 13.19 -10.86 -0.52
C THR A 121 12.90 -11.88 0.56
N ASN A 122 12.12 -12.90 0.20
CA ASN A 122 11.84 -14.04 1.07
C ASN A 122 13.14 -14.76 1.47
N ASN A 123 13.20 -15.29 2.71
CA ASN A 123 14.36 -16.04 3.18
C ASN A 123 14.71 -17.26 2.33
N ILE A 124 13.73 -17.84 1.65
CA ILE A 124 13.94 -18.97 0.73
C ILE A 124 14.51 -18.57 -0.63
N GLY A 125 14.77 -17.27 -0.89
CA GLY A 125 15.34 -16.76 -2.13
C GLY A 125 14.47 -16.93 -3.37
N ARG A 126 13.18 -17.17 -3.22
CA ARG A 126 12.23 -17.36 -4.33
C ARG A 126 10.81 -16.95 -3.99
N HIS A 127 9.97 -16.88 -5.01
CA HIS A 127 8.53 -16.64 -4.88
C HIS A 127 7.85 -17.76 -4.07
N ILE A 128 6.93 -17.35 -3.19
CA ILE A 128 6.03 -18.24 -2.45
C ILE A 128 4.60 -17.97 -2.92
N SER A 129 3.86 -19.06 -3.20
CA SER A 129 2.41 -19.01 -3.40
C SER A 129 1.78 -20.14 -2.58
N LYS A 130 1.03 -19.80 -1.56
CA LYS A 130 0.37 -20.75 -0.66
C LYS A 130 -0.74 -20.07 0.16
N VAL A 131 -1.53 -20.87 0.85
CA VAL A 131 -2.39 -20.38 1.93
C VAL A 131 -1.55 -20.29 3.22
N ALA A 132 -1.60 -19.15 3.88
CA ALA A 132 -1.01 -18.92 5.19
C ALA A 132 -2.09 -18.58 6.22
N TYR A 133 -1.86 -18.97 7.46
CA TYR A 133 -2.74 -18.58 8.57
C TYR A 133 -2.20 -17.31 9.20
N THR A 134 -3.08 -16.32 9.34
CA THR A 134 -2.74 -15.04 9.96
C THR A 134 -3.68 -14.78 11.15
N LYS A 135 -3.10 -14.40 12.26
CA LYS A 135 -3.82 -14.02 13.47
C LYS A 135 -4.02 -12.51 13.51
N VAL A 136 -5.22 -12.07 13.77
CA VAL A 136 -5.50 -10.63 14.01
C VAL A 136 -4.84 -10.20 15.31
N VAL A 137 -3.99 -9.20 15.24
CA VAL A 137 -3.27 -8.63 16.39
C VAL A 137 -3.94 -7.33 16.85
N SER A 138 -4.39 -6.53 15.89
CA SER A 138 -5.06 -5.25 16.14
C SER A 138 -6.17 -5.02 15.13
N ASN A 139 -7.28 -4.48 15.58
CA ASN A 139 -8.38 -3.99 14.74
C ASN A 139 -8.48 -2.46 14.74
N LYS A 140 -7.39 -1.78 15.08
CA LYS A 140 -7.31 -0.32 15.08
C LYS A 140 -7.56 0.29 13.70
N SER A 141 -7.10 -0.40 12.65
CA SER A 141 -7.34 0.04 11.28
C SER A 141 -8.82 -0.09 10.91
N PRO A 142 -9.43 0.93 10.28
CA PRO A 142 -10.81 0.84 9.76
C PRO A 142 -11.04 -0.37 8.85
N TRP A 143 -10.01 -0.82 8.13
CA TRP A 143 -10.05 -2.04 7.30
C TRP A 143 -10.31 -3.32 8.08
N LEU A 144 -10.06 -3.32 9.38
CA LEU A 144 -10.23 -4.47 10.27
C LEU A 144 -11.24 -4.18 11.40
N ALA A 145 -12.06 -3.15 11.29
CA ALA A 145 -13.03 -2.78 12.33
C ALA A 145 -14.01 -3.92 12.67
N GLY A 146 -14.32 -4.79 11.71
CA GLY A 146 -15.16 -5.97 11.93
C GLY A 146 -14.42 -7.23 12.39
N ALA A 147 -13.08 -7.20 12.51
CA ALA A 147 -12.29 -8.35 12.93
C ALA A 147 -12.06 -8.35 14.45
N VAL A 148 -11.98 -9.52 15.05
CA VAL A 148 -11.74 -9.66 16.49
C VAL A 148 -10.27 -10.04 16.73
N PRO A 149 -9.52 -9.28 17.56
CA PRO A 149 -8.15 -9.67 17.93
C PRO A 149 -8.10 -11.08 18.49
N GLY A 150 -7.16 -11.88 17.98
CA GLY A 150 -7.03 -13.30 18.32
C GLY A 150 -7.64 -14.26 17.28
N GLU A 151 -8.56 -13.82 16.45
CA GLU A 151 -9.09 -14.63 15.34
C GLU A 151 -8.00 -14.98 14.34
N VAL A 152 -8.12 -16.15 13.72
CA VAL A 152 -7.17 -16.65 12.72
C VAL A 152 -7.89 -16.85 11.40
N TYR A 153 -7.32 -16.28 10.35
CA TYR A 153 -7.82 -16.37 8.99
C TYR A 153 -6.82 -17.09 8.08
N ALA A 154 -7.35 -17.90 7.17
CA ALA A 154 -6.58 -18.51 6.10
C ALA A 154 -6.53 -17.54 4.92
N ILE A 155 -5.36 -16.99 4.63
CA ILE A 155 -5.16 -15.96 3.60
C ILE A 155 -4.23 -16.51 2.51
N PRO A 156 -4.60 -16.43 1.23
CA PRO A 156 -3.68 -16.74 0.14
C PRO A 156 -2.58 -15.69 0.07
N ILE A 157 -1.32 -16.14 0.03
CA ILE A 157 -0.16 -15.28 -0.17
C ILE A 157 0.54 -15.66 -1.48
N SER A 158 1.05 -14.65 -2.18
CA SER A 158 1.80 -14.82 -3.42
C SER A 158 2.79 -13.67 -3.57
N HIS A 159 4.05 -13.89 -3.19
CA HIS A 159 5.08 -12.86 -3.21
C HIS A 159 6.51 -13.42 -3.25
N GLY A 160 7.43 -12.68 -3.86
CA GLY A 160 8.87 -12.90 -3.78
C GLY A 160 9.54 -12.01 -2.74
N GLU A 161 8.96 -10.85 -2.46
CA GLU A 161 9.49 -9.78 -1.61
C GLU A 161 8.46 -9.33 -0.57
N GLY A 162 7.89 -10.27 0.17
CA GLY A 162 6.90 -10.01 1.21
C GLY A 162 7.44 -10.06 2.64
N ARG A 163 8.77 -10.17 2.81
CA ARG A 163 9.39 -10.21 4.13
C ARG A 163 9.53 -8.81 4.72
N PHE A 164 8.77 -8.53 5.78
CA PHE A 164 8.89 -7.29 6.52
C PHE A 164 10.14 -7.32 7.40
N VAL A 165 10.94 -6.26 7.33
CA VAL A 165 12.17 -6.07 8.11
C VAL A 165 12.15 -4.72 8.80
N ALA A 166 12.41 -4.73 10.10
CA ALA A 166 12.52 -3.54 10.94
C ALA A 166 13.42 -3.85 12.14
N SER A 167 13.95 -2.82 12.80
CA SER A 167 14.65 -2.98 14.07
C SER A 167 13.71 -3.43 15.18
N ASP A 168 14.26 -4.02 16.25
CA ASP A 168 13.46 -4.40 17.42
C ASP A 168 12.75 -3.20 18.05
N GLU A 169 13.34 -2.02 17.99
CA GLU A 169 12.73 -0.77 18.45
C GLU A 169 11.51 -0.42 17.60
N TRP A 170 11.63 -0.50 16.29
CA TRP A 170 10.49 -0.28 15.38
C TRP A 170 9.39 -1.32 15.59
N ILE A 171 9.74 -2.59 15.75
CA ILE A 171 8.75 -3.65 16.02
C ILE A 171 7.96 -3.34 17.29
N LYS A 172 8.65 -3.03 18.39
CA LYS A 172 7.99 -2.67 19.66
C LYS A 172 7.08 -1.45 19.50
N LYS A 173 7.53 -0.42 18.80
CA LYS A 173 6.77 0.80 18.53
C LYS A 173 5.50 0.52 17.72
N LEU A 174 5.60 -0.29 16.67
CA LEU A 174 4.47 -0.65 15.81
C LEU A 174 3.41 -1.47 16.56
N PHE A 175 3.83 -2.44 17.38
CA PHE A 175 2.91 -3.20 18.23
C PHE A 175 2.24 -2.31 19.28
N ALA A 176 2.99 -1.48 19.99
CA ALA A 176 2.46 -0.56 21.00
C ALA A 176 1.47 0.43 20.40
N ALA A 177 1.70 0.88 19.17
CA ALA A 177 0.81 1.80 18.46
C ALA A 177 -0.43 1.10 17.85
N GLY A 178 -0.52 -0.23 17.89
CA GLY A 178 -1.59 -1.01 17.23
C GLY A 178 -1.53 -0.98 15.70
N CYS A 179 -0.35 -0.69 15.14
CA CYS A 179 -0.13 -0.63 13.69
C CYS A 179 0.15 -1.99 13.06
N VAL A 180 0.37 -3.05 13.87
CA VAL A 180 0.47 -4.42 13.39
C VAL A 180 -0.92 -5.01 13.34
N ALA A 181 -1.46 -5.15 12.14
CA ALA A 181 -2.82 -5.63 11.91
C ALA A 181 -2.92 -7.15 12.11
N THR A 182 -2.04 -7.89 11.47
CA THR A 182 -2.00 -9.36 11.53
C THR A 182 -0.58 -9.88 11.69
N GLN A 183 -0.48 -11.12 12.14
CA GLN A 183 0.77 -11.86 12.36
C GLN A 183 0.62 -13.31 11.90
N TYR A 184 1.67 -13.90 11.30
CA TYR A 184 1.74 -15.32 10.97
C TYR A 184 1.87 -16.19 12.19
#